data_f60afa0a3f9a1af649314d9bb73585ec
#
_entry.id   f60afa0a3f9a1af649314d9bb73585ec
#
_cell.length_a   1.000
_cell.length_b   1.000
_cell.length_c   1.000
_cell.angle_alpha   90.00
_cell.angle_beta   90.00
_cell.angle_gamma   90.00
#
_symmetry.space_group_name_H-M   'P 1'
#
loop_
_entity.id
_entity.type
_entity.pdbx_description
1 polymer ?
#
loop_
_entity_poly.entity_id
_entity_poly.type
_entity_poly.pdbx_seq_one_letter_code
_entity_poly.pdbx_strand_id
1 'polypeptide(L)'
;MILSPDSLAEDVMALNNLFTVFTGRIQDWLLALTQHVQISLSALLAAIFISIPLGILLSRKKSYAETVLQITGIIQTIPSLAILGLMIPFLGIGTLPALTALIIYALFPILQNTITGLSEIPPVLDEAAEALGMNRWEKLKNYELALAMPVITSGIRTASVTIIGTATLAALIGAGGLGSFILLGIDHNDSALILIGAGSSALLAIIFSYGIHILEHVSLKKSFLVLCFFILVLMLSFVSFSHRHDKLIIAGKLGPEPDILIHMYQELITRKTNIAVELKPNFGKTAFLYEALKAGSIDLYPEFTGTITSSLLKEPPPLGHDARSVYEAARDEIKIQDNLAYLEPMSYQNTYAVAVPRSYAEANGLTSISDLHKVENRAIAGFTLEFNDREDGNRGLASLYGLHLQVRTMEPALRYQAISQGIIQITDAYSTDSELKQYGLVPLEDDKQLFPPYQGAPLMRQETLDAHPELKEILEQLSGRITEEEMSAMNYDVRVNKRKARDVAIEYLKNNGLI
;
A
#
# COMPACT_ATOMS: atom_id res chain seq x y z
N MET A 1 -39.06 8.99 11.52
CA MET A 1 -38.58 7.61 11.51
C MET A 1 -37.92 7.40 12.88
N ILE A 2 -38.63 6.76 13.81
CA ILE A 2 -38.15 6.54 15.20
C ILE A 2 -37.25 5.31 15.14
N LEU A 3 -35.94 5.51 15.37
CA LEU A 3 -34.96 4.42 15.46
C LEU A 3 -35.35 3.51 16.64
N SER A 4 -35.26 2.21 16.46
CA SER A 4 -35.50 1.24 17.53
C SER A 4 -34.42 1.35 18.62
N PRO A 5 -34.70 1.03 19.90
CA PRO A 5 -33.68 1.05 20.95
C PRO A 5 -32.45 0.19 20.66
N ASP A 6 -32.63 -0.91 19.92
CA ASP A 6 -31.56 -1.82 19.54
C ASP A 6 -30.62 -1.20 18.50
N SER A 7 -31.13 -0.44 17.53
CA SER A 7 -30.30 0.29 16.55
C SER A 7 -29.48 1.40 17.19
N LEU A 8 -29.99 2.07 18.24
CA LEU A 8 -29.27 3.08 19.01
C LEU A 8 -28.11 2.46 19.83
N ALA A 9 -28.31 1.25 20.36
CA ALA A 9 -27.27 0.53 21.11
C ALA A 9 -26.13 0.05 20.17
N GLU A 10 -26.47 -0.41 18.98
CA GLU A 10 -25.49 -0.80 17.94
C GLU A 10 -24.69 0.43 17.46
N ASP A 11 -25.33 1.56 17.22
CA ASP A 11 -24.67 2.80 16.81
C ASP A 11 -23.72 3.34 17.89
N VAL A 12 -24.10 3.25 19.17
CA VAL A 12 -23.25 3.64 20.30
C VAL A 12 -22.05 2.70 20.46
N MET A 13 -22.24 1.39 20.25
CA MET A 13 -21.14 0.42 20.25
C MET A 13 -20.15 0.69 19.10
N ALA A 14 -20.64 0.96 17.90
CA ALA A 14 -19.81 1.28 16.75
C ALA A 14 -19.00 2.57 16.96
N LEU A 15 -19.60 3.61 17.53
CA LEU A 15 -18.92 4.86 17.89
C LEU A 15 -17.86 4.67 18.97
N ASN A 16 -18.15 3.88 20.01
CA ASN A 16 -17.18 3.56 21.06
C ASN A 16 -15.99 2.76 20.51
N ASN A 17 -16.25 1.81 19.60
CA ASN A 17 -15.18 1.06 18.92
C ASN A 17 -14.31 2.00 18.07
N LEU A 18 -14.92 2.88 17.27
CA LEU A 18 -14.19 3.89 16.47
C LEU A 18 -13.29 4.77 17.35
N PHE A 19 -13.80 5.26 18.47
CA PHE A 19 -13.05 6.10 19.39
C PHE A 19 -11.88 5.34 20.05
N THR A 20 -12.10 4.10 20.45
CA THR A 20 -11.08 3.24 21.06
C THR A 20 -9.96 2.93 20.07
N VAL A 21 -10.30 2.55 18.83
CA VAL A 21 -9.34 2.28 17.77
C VAL A 21 -8.55 3.55 17.42
N PHE A 22 -9.21 4.69 17.30
CA PHE A 22 -8.55 5.97 17.00
C PHE A 22 -7.56 6.37 18.08
N THR A 23 -7.98 6.37 19.36
CA THR A 23 -7.11 6.75 20.49
C THR A 23 -5.95 5.79 20.68
N GLY A 24 -6.16 4.49 20.43
CA GLY A 24 -5.12 3.48 20.51
C GLY A 24 -4.04 3.61 19.42
N ARG A 25 -4.35 4.28 18.29
CA ARG A 25 -3.46 4.44 17.13
C ARG A 25 -3.21 5.91 16.75
N ILE A 26 -3.35 6.82 17.70
CA ILE A 26 -3.22 8.27 17.43
C ILE A 26 -1.85 8.65 16.86
N GLN A 27 -0.77 7.99 17.28
CA GLN A 27 0.58 8.25 16.77
C GLN A 27 0.75 7.78 15.32
N ASP A 28 0.22 6.60 15.00
CA ASP A 28 0.23 6.05 13.63
C ASP A 28 -0.60 6.94 12.72
N TRP A 29 -1.75 7.42 13.21
CA TRP A 29 -2.62 8.34 12.47
C TRP A 29 -1.95 9.68 12.21
N LEU A 30 -1.27 10.28 13.21
CA LEU A 30 -0.53 11.54 13.01
C LEU A 30 0.59 11.38 11.98
N LEU A 31 1.30 10.26 12.00
CA LEU A 31 2.33 9.96 11.01
C LEU A 31 1.71 9.84 9.61
N ALA A 32 0.65 9.05 9.47
CA ALA A 32 -0.04 8.85 8.20
C ALA A 32 -0.63 10.17 7.66
N LEU A 33 -1.22 11.00 8.52
CA LEU A 33 -1.73 12.32 8.15
C LEU A 33 -0.61 13.23 7.65
N THR A 34 0.53 13.27 8.35
CA THR A 34 1.69 14.07 7.97
C THR A 34 2.23 13.64 6.59
N GLN A 35 2.40 12.33 6.38
CA GLN A 35 2.82 11.78 5.09
C GLN A 35 1.83 12.13 3.98
N HIS A 36 0.54 12.00 4.25
CA HIS A 36 -0.51 12.31 3.28
C HIS A 36 -0.50 13.78 2.86
N VAL A 37 -0.36 14.69 3.83
CA VAL A 37 -0.23 16.14 3.57
C VAL A 37 1.05 16.44 2.78
N GLN A 38 2.19 15.85 3.15
CA GLN A 38 3.46 16.05 2.45
C GLN A 38 3.36 15.64 0.98
N ILE A 39 2.85 14.44 0.70
CA ILE A 39 2.71 13.93 -0.66
C ILE A 39 1.73 14.80 -1.45
N SER A 40 0.56 15.08 -0.89
CA SER A 40 -0.49 15.84 -1.56
C SER A 40 -0.07 17.29 -1.85
N LEU A 41 0.54 17.95 -0.86
CA LEU A 41 0.99 19.33 -1.01
C LEU A 41 2.18 19.43 -1.99
N SER A 42 3.13 18.50 -1.93
CA SER A 42 4.25 18.44 -2.88
C SER A 42 3.77 18.28 -4.32
N ALA A 43 2.83 17.35 -4.55
CA ALA A 43 2.25 17.12 -5.86
C ALA A 43 1.47 18.36 -6.36
N LEU A 44 0.67 18.98 -5.50
CA LEU A 44 -0.12 20.16 -5.83
C LEU A 44 0.79 21.35 -6.21
N LEU A 45 1.82 21.63 -5.41
CA LEU A 45 2.77 22.71 -5.68
C LEU A 45 3.53 22.48 -7.00
N ALA A 46 4.02 21.27 -7.22
CA ALA A 46 4.69 20.93 -8.48
C ALA A 46 3.75 21.08 -9.68
N ALA A 47 2.49 20.62 -9.57
CA ALA A 47 1.50 20.78 -10.62
C ALA A 47 1.17 22.25 -10.91
N ILE A 48 1.06 23.11 -9.89
CA ILE A 48 0.86 24.56 -10.02
C ILE A 48 2.05 25.18 -10.77
N PHE A 49 3.28 24.87 -10.37
CA PHE A 49 4.49 25.42 -11.00
C PHE A 49 4.65 24.98 -12.45
N ILE A 50 4.13 23.83 -12.84
CA ILE A 50 4.16 23.35 -14.23
C ILE A 50 2.97 23.93 -15.01
N SER A 51 1.75 23.80 -14.47
CA SER A 51 0.53 24.06 -15.23
C SER A 51 0.26 25.55 -15.45
N ILE A 52 0.50 26.41 -14.46
CA ILE A 52 0.18 27.84 -14.63
C ILE A 52 1.09 28.48 -15.68
N PRO A 53 2.44 28.38 -15.65
CA PRO A 53 3.28 28.90 -16.70
C PRO A 53 2.97 28.34 -18.07
N LEU A 54 2.75 27.00 -18.15
CA LEU A 54 2.40 26.35 -19.40
C LEU A 54 1.03 26.84 -19.92
N GLY A 55 0.03 26.97 -19.05
CA GLY A 55 -1.28 27.52 -19.39
C GLY A 55 -1.22 28.95 -19.91
N ILE A 56 -0.39 29.83 -19.29
CA ILE A 56 -0.16 31.18 -19.78
C ILE A 56 0.47 31.19 -21.18
N LEU A 57 1.41 30.28 -21.43
CA LEU A 57 2.04 30.17 -22.76
C LEU A 57 1.06 29.66 -23.82
N LEU A 58 0.22 28.67 -23.45
CA LEU A 58 -0.72 28.02 -24.34
C LEU A 58 -1.97 28.88 -24.61
N SER A 59 -2.44 29.70 -23.67
CA SER A 59 -3.64 30.55 -23.85
C SER A 59 -3.56 31.45 -25.08
N ARG A 60 -2.36 31.74 -25.52
CA ARG A 60 -2.10 32.59 -26.71
C ARG A 60 -2.02 31.80 -28.03
N LYS A 61 -2.10 30.45 -28.00
CA LYS A 61 -1.95 29.57 -29.16
C LYS A 61 -3.03 28.49 -29.14
N LYS A 62 -4.26 28.85 -29.55
CA LYS A 62 -5.45 27.97 -29.46
C LYS A 62 -5.22 26.53 -29.93
N SER A 63 -4.59 26.35 -31.12
CA SER A 63 -4.37 24.99 -31.66
C SER A 63 -3.49 24.11 -30.75
N TYR A 64 -2.42 24.68 -30.17
CA TYR A 64 -1.57 23.95 -29.23
C TYR A 64 -2.27 23.73 -27.87
N ALA A 65 -3.06 24.72 -27.41
CA ALA A 65 -3.84 24.60 -26.19
C ALA A 65 -4.83 23.44 -26.27
N GLU A 66 -5.59 23.36 -27.36
CA GLU A 66 -6.54 22.28 -27.60
C GLU A 66 -5.87 20.91 -27.62
N THR A 67 -4.73 20.78 -28.32
CA THR A 67 -4.01 19.51 -28.36
C THR A 67 -3.49 19.08 -26.96
N VAL A 68 -2.89 20.01 -26.22
CA VAL A 68 -2.37 19.71 -24.87
C VAL A 68 -3.51 19.37 -23.90
N LEU A 69 -4.63 20.09 -23.96
CA LEU A 69 -5.81 19.78 -23.15
C LEU A 69 -6.42 18.42 -23.50
N GLN A 70 -6.48 18.06 -24.79
CA GLN A 70 -6.92 16.72 -25.20
C GLN A 70 -6.01 15.63 -24.64
N ILE A 71 -4.68 15.77 -24.77
CA ILE A 71 -3.71 14.79 -24.26
C ILE A 71 -3.85 14.65 -22.74
N THR A 72 -3.82 15.76 -22.00
CA THR A 72 -3.90 15.74 -20.53
C THR A 72 -5.28 15.25 -20.04
N GLY A 73 -6.34 15.55 -20.78
CA GLY A 73 -7.69 15.04 -20.51
C GLY A 73 -7.78 13.52 -20.72
N ILE A 74 -7.19 12.98 -21.81
CA ILE A 74 -7.12 11.54 -22.04
C ILE A 74 -6.35 10.84 -20.91
N ILE A 75 -5.23 11.40 -20.46
CA ILE A 75 -4.44 10.84 -19.35
C ILE A 75 -5.30 10.73 -18.07
N GLN A 76 -6.17 11.68 -17.79
CA GLN A 76 -7.08 11.59 -16.64
C GLN A 76 -8.10 10.43 -16.73
N THR A 77 -8.38 9.91 -17.92
CA THR A 77 -9.27 8.75 -18.06
C THR A 77 -8.60 7.43 -17.71
N ILE A 78 -7.27 7.40 -17.68
CA ILE A 78 -6.51 6.21 -17.27
C ILE A 78 -6.70 6.01 -15.76
N PRO A 79 -7.07 4.81 -15.28
CA PRO A 79 -7.18 4.56 -13.84
C PRO A 79 -5.89 4.93 -13.10
N SER A 80 -6.02 5.63 -11.97
CA SER A 80 -4.87 6.09 -11.19
C SER A 80 -3.93 4.97 -10.76
N LEU A 81 -4.50 3.81 -10.41
CA LEU A 81 -3.72 2.62 -10.08
C LEU A 81 -2.86 2.13 -11.26
N ALA A 82 -3.35 2.27 -12.49
CA ALA A 82 -2.59 1.91 -13.68
C ALA A 82 -1.40 2.85 -13.90
N ILE A 83 -1.59 4.17 -13.72
CA ILE A 83 -0.47 5.13 -13.82
C ILE A 83 0.56 4.87 -12.71
N LEU A 84 0.12 4.63 -11.47
CA LEU A 84 1.01 4.24 -10.37
C LEU A 84 1.84 3.00 -10.74
N GLY A 85 1.19 1.96 -11.24
CA GLY A 85 1.85 0.73 -11.67
C GLY A 85 2.85 0.94 -12.81
N LEU A 86 2.49 1.78 -13.80
CA LEU A 86 3.38 2.11 -14.91
C LEU A 86 4.63 2.90 -14.49
N MET A 87 4.57 3.64 -13.38
CA MET A 87 5.73 4.40 -12.88
C MET A 87 6.75 3.52 -12.14
N ILE A 88 6.34 2.37 -11.60
CA ILE A 88 7.21 1.49 -10.80
C ILE A 88 8.47 1.04 -11.55
N PRO A 89 8.42 0.56 -12.82
CA PRO A 89 9.62 0.13 -13.53
C PRO A 89 10.64 1.24 -13.78
N PHE A 90 10.22 2.51 -13.78
CA PHE A 90 11.07 3.67 -14.10
C PHE A 90 11.56 4.40 -12.85
N LEU A 91 10.73 4.46 -11.80
CA LEU A 91 10.96 5.30 -10.61
C LEU A 91 11.05 4.49 -9.32
N GLY A 92 10.94 3.16 -9.40
CA GLY A 92 10.92 2.30 -8.21
C GLY A 92 9.59 2.38 -7.46
N ILE A 93 9.62 2.04 -6.17
CA ILE A 93 8.48 2.00 -5.27
C ILE A 93 8.58 3.12 -4.24
N GLY A 94 7.44 3.60 -3.74
CA GLY A 94 7.38 4.60 -2.68
C GLY A 94 6.92 5.99 -3.13
N THR A 95 7.50 7.03 -2.54
CA THR A 95 6.99 8.39 -2.66
C THR A 95 7.18 9.00 -4.05
N LEU A 96 8.29 8.69 -4.75
CA LEU A 96 8.61 9.31 -6.04
C LEU A 96 7.63 8.94 -7.15
N PRO A 97 7.32 7.63 -7.42
CA PRO A 97 6.30 7.28 -8.39
C PRO A 97 4.91 7.79 -8.01
N ALA A 98 4.57 7.81 -6.70
CA ALA A 98 3.33 8.37 -6.22
C ALA A 98 3.20 9.87 -6.56
N LEU A 99 4.22 10.66 -6.24
CA LEU A 99 4.28 12.09 -6.57
C LEU A 99 4.12 12.33 -8.07
N THR A 100 4.85 11.57 -8.90
CA THR A 100 4.80 11.72 -10.36
C THR A 100 3.39 11.46 -10.89
N ALA A 101 2.74 10.38 -10.45
CA ALA A 101 1.37 10.06 -10.85
C ALA A 101 0.38 11.16 -10.41
N LEU A 102 0.48 11.64 -9.17
CA LEU A 102 -0.39 12.69 -8.64
C LEU A 102 -0.20 14.03 -9.38
N ILE A 103 1.02 14.37 -9.73
CA ILE A 103 1.32 15.57 -10.55
C ILE A 103 0.62 15.44 -11.90
N ILE A 104 0.79 14.31 -12.58
CA ILE A 104 0.18 14.06 -13.90
C ILE A 104 -1.35 14.25 -13.84
N TYR A 105 -2.02 13.71 -12.80
CA TYR A 105 -3.46 13.89 -12.62
C TYR A 105 -3.88 15.33 -12.36
N ALA A 106 -3.05 16.10 -11.68
CA ALA A 106 -3.33 17.49 -11.35
C ALA A 106 -3.13 18.46 -12.51
N LEU A 107 -2.36 18.07 -13.55
CA LEU A 107 -2.05 18.97 -14.67
C LEU A 107 -3.31 19.46 -15.39
N PHE A 108 -4.22 18.54 -15.76
CA PHE A 108 -5.37 18.86 -16.58
C PHE A 108 -6.29 19.94 -15.96
N PRO A 109 -6.83 19.79 -14.72
CA PRO A 109 -7.73 20.77 -14.15
C PRO A 109 -7.08 22.16 -13.98
N ILE A 110 -5.79 22.21 -13.64
CA ILE A 110 -5.08 23.50 -13.49
C ILE A 110 -4.81 24.14 -14.86
N LEU A 111 -4.36 23.36 -15.85
CA LEU A 111 -4.12 23.83 -17.22
C LEU A 111 -5.41 24.34 -17.85
N GLN A 112 -6.47 23.54 -17.81
CA GLN A 112 -7.76 23.88 -18.39
C GLN A 112 -8.28 25.20 -17.82
N ASN A 113 -8.32 25.35 -16.49
CA ASN A 113 -8.82 26.54 -15.86
C ASN A 113 -7.90 27.76 -16.06
N THR A 114 -6.57 27.55 -16.16
CA THR A 114 -5.65 28.63 -16.50
C THR A 114 -5.88 29.15 -17.92
N ILE A 115 -6.01 28.27 -18.89
CA ILE A 115 -6.26 28.62 -20.29
C ILE A 115 -7.63 29.29 -20.43
N THR A 116 -8.66 28.71 -19.83
CA THR A 116 -10.03 29.25 -19.86
C THR A 116 -10.08 30.66 -19.25
N GLY A 117 -9.56 30.82 -18.03
CA GLY A 117 -9.58 32.11 -17.33
C GLY A 117 -8.86 33.22 -18.08
N LEU A 118 -7.76 32.90 -18.78
CA LEU A 118 -7.06 33.87 -19.62
C LEU A 118 -7.76 34.11 -20.97
N SER A 119 -8.43 33.12 -21.53
CA SER A 119 -9.11 33.21 -22.83
C SER A 119 -10.47 33.91 -22.75
N GLU A 120 -11.10 33.96 -21.57
CA GLU A 120 -12.41 34.59 -21.33
C GLU A 120 -12.29 36.10 -21.01
N ILE A 121 -11.08 36.64 -20.96
CA ILE A 121 -10.85 38.09 -20.76
C ILE A 121 -11.44 38.85 -21.97
N PRO A 122 -12.32 39.86 -21.72
CA PRO A 122 -12.94 40.61 -22.80
C PRO A 122 -11.91 41.29 -23.72
N PRO A 123 -12.03 41.17 -25.06
CA PRO A 123 -11.07 41.77 -26.00
C PRO A 123 -10.90 43.28 -25.86
N VAL A 124 -11.96 43.97 -25.43
CA VAL A 124 -11.93 45.43 -25.19
C VAL A 124 -10.85 45.83 -24.17
N LEU A 125 -10.58 44.97 -23.18
CA LEU A 125 -9.51 45.26 -22.19
C LEU A 125 -8.12 45.13 -22.83
N ASP A 126 -7.99 44.20 -23.76
CA ASP A 126 -6.73 43.99 -24.49
C ASP A 126 -6.43 45.18 -25.44
N GLU A 127 -7.48 45.66 -26.14
CA GLU A 127 -7.42 46.87 -26.98
C GLU A 127 -7.07 48.12 -26.16
N ALA A 128 -7.71 48.31 -25.00
CA ALA A 128 -7.42 49.42 -24.11
C ALA A 128 -5.98 49.39 -23.58
N ALA A 129 -5.47 48.21 -23.23
CA ALA A 129 -4.11 48.02 -22.77
C ALA A 129 -3.08 48.31 -23.89
N GLU A 130 -3.41 47.95 -25.14
CA GLU A 130 -2.60 48.28 -26.31
C GLU A 130 -2.55 49.80 -26.56
N ALA A 131 -3.71 50.45 -26.47
CA ALA A 131 -3.80 51.91 -26.60
C ALA A 131 -2.98 52.67 -25.53
N LEU A 132 -2.82 52.07 -24.34
CA LEU A 132 -1.96 52.58 -23.25
C LEU A 132 -0.48 52.20 -23.42
N GLY A 133 -0.12 51.49 -24.49
CA GLY A 133 1.26 51.09 -24.78
C GLY A 133 1.81 49.99 -23.90
N MET A 134 0.95 49.22 -23.24
CA MET A 134 1.38 48.13 -22.37
C MET A 134 2.02 46.98 -23.17
N ASN A 135 3.20 46.56 -22.72
CA ASN A 135 3.82 45.35 -23.23
C ASN A 135 3.17 44.09 -22.66
N ARG A 136 3.54 42.91 -23.20
CA ARG A 136 2.92 41.60 -22.82
C ARG A 136 3.02 41.26 -21.34
N TRP A 137 4.14 41.60 -20.69
CA TRP A 137 4.35 41.35 -19.27
C TRP A 137 3.54 42.31 -18.39
N GLU A 138 3.39 43.54 -18.85
CA GLU A 138 2.55 44.53 -18.17
C GLU A 138 1.07 44.13 -18.23
N LYS A 139 0.59 43.69 -19.40
CA LYS A 139 -0.76 43.15 -19.54
C LYS A 139 -0.98 41.98 -18.58
N LEU A 140 -0.13 40.95 -18.62
CA LEU A 140 -0.24 39.77 -17.78
C LEU A 140 -0.28 40.12 -16.29
N LYS A 141 0.62 40.99 -15.82
CA LYS A 141 0.78 41.35 -14.41
C LYS A 141 -0.31 42.27 -13.89
N ASN A 142 -0.75 43.23 -14.71
CA ASN A 142 -1.60 44.32 -14.25
C ASN A 142 -3.09 43.97 -14.25
N TYR A 143 -3.55 43.15 -15.20
CA TYR A 143 -4.96 42.80 -15.26
C TYR A 143 -5.27 41.33 -15.64
N GLU A 144 -4.52 40.69 -16.59
CA GLU A 144 -4.86 39.37 -17.08
C GLU A 144 -4.88 38.33 -15.91
N LEU A 145 -3.81 38.26 -15.13
CA LEU A 145 -3.72 37.38 -13.97
C LEU A 145 -4.76 37.71 -12.90
N ALA A 146 -5.03 38.99 -12.65
CA ALA A 146 -5.99 39.41 -11.65
C ALA A 146 -7.42 38.96 -12.02
N LEU A 147 -7.78 39.07 -13.30
CA LEU A 147 -9.08 38.67 -13.82
C LEU A 147 -9.22 37.13 -13.94
N ALA A 148 -8.13 36.45 -14.33
CA ALA A 148 -8.12 34.99 -14.46
C ALA A 148 -8.02 34.23 -13.12
N MET A 149 -7.54 34.88 -12.05
CA MET A 149 -7.28 34.23 -10.75
C MET A 149 -8.45 33.45 -10.17
N PRO A 150 -9.70 33.91 -10.16
CA PRO A 150 -10.81 33.14 -9.64
C PRO A 150 -10.98 31.79 -10.36
N VAL A 151 -10.82 31.79 -11.69
CA VAL A 151 -10.93 30.57 -12.52
C VAL A 151 -9.73 29.67 -12.29
N ILE A 152 -8.51 30.24 -12.26
CA ILE A 152 -7.26 29.49 -11.97
C ILE A 152 -7.36 28.82 -10.59
N THR A 153 -7.79 29.56 -9.58
CA THR A 153 -7.91 29.04 -8.20
C THR A 153 -8.97 27.94 -8.11
N SER A 154 -10.07 28.02 -8.89
CA SER A 154 -11.04 26.93 -9.01
C SER A 154 -10.40 25.66 -9.59
N GLY A 155 -9.52 25.77 -10.59
CA GLY A 155 -8.73 24.67 -11.13
C GLY A 155 -7.80 24.05 -10.09
N ILE A 156 -7.10 24.88 -9.31
CA ILE A 156 -6.25 24.42 -8.21
C ILE A 156 -7.07 23.70 -7.13
N ARG A 157 -8.27 24.20 -6.80
CA ARG A 157 -9.19 23.58 -5.86
C ARG A 157 -9.61 22.19 -6.33
N THR A 158 -10.00 22.06 -7.58
CA THR A 158 -10.36 20.76 -8.18
C THR A 158 -9.17 19.78 -8.15
N ALA A 159 -7.99 20.23 -8.55
CA ALA A 159 -6.78 19.44 -8.49
C ALA A 159 -6.44 18.99 -7.07
N SER A 160 -6.59 19.86 -6.06
CA SER A 160 -6.29 19.51 -4.66
C SER A 160 -7.18 18.39 -4.13
N VAL A 161 -8.48 18.44 -4.40
CA VAL A 161 -9.44 17.39 -4.01
C VAL A 161 -9.09 16.06 -4.71
N THR A 162 -8.78 16.12 -6.01
CA THR A 162 -8.39 14.95 -6.79
C THR A 162 -7.08 14.33 -6.25
N ILE A 163 -6.06 15.16 -5.99
CA ILE A 163 -4.78 14.70 -5.41
C ILE A 163 -5.01 14.02 -4.07
N ILE A 164 -5.72 14.65 -3.14
CA ILE A 164 -5.95 14.11 -1.78
C ILE A 164 -6.69 12.78 -1.85
N GLY A 165 -7.73 12.67 -2.67
CA GLY A 165 -8.44 11.40 -2.86
C GLY A 165 -7.55 10.32 -3.47
N THR A 166 -6.82 10.64 -4.54
CA THR A 166 -5.96 9.68 -5.24
C THR A 166 -4.72 9.29 -4.42
N ALA A 167 -4.21 10.19 -3.57
CA ALA A 167 -3.08 9.91 -2.68
C ALA A 167 -3.35 8.78 -1.67
N THR A 168 -4.62 8.42 -1.41
CA THR A 168 -4.94 7.21 -0.62
C THR A 168 -4.44 5.93 -1.30
N LEU A 169 -4.42 5.90 -2.65
CA LEU A 169 -3.91 4.75 -3.41
C LEU A 169 -2.37 4.67 -3.42
N ALA A 170 -1.69 5.77 -3.09
CA ALA A 170 -0.23 5.76 -2.99
C ALA A 170 0.29 4.82 -1.87
N ALA A 171 -0.55 4.52 -0.88
CA ALA A 171 -0.25 3.53 0.14
C ALA A 171 -0.03 2.12 -0.45
N LEU A 172 -0.69 1.77 -1.56
CA LEU A 172 -0.53 0.48 -2.25
C LEU A 172 0.89 0.27 -2.81
N ILE A 173 1.61 1.35 -3.06
CA ILE A 173 2.99 1.31 -3.56
C ILE A 173 4.00 1.77 -2.50
N GLY A 174 3.63 1.69 -1.22
CA GLY A 174 4.51 1.98 -0.09
C GLY A 174 4.82 3.46 0.16
N ALA A 175 4.06 4.38 -0.44
CA ALA A 175 4.25 5.80 -0.18
C ALA A 175 3.66 6.28 1.17
N GLY A 176 2.92 5.41 1.86
CA GLY A 176 2.30 5.74 3.15
C GLY A 176 1.06 6.64 3.03
N GLY A 177 0.77 7.39 4.07
CA GLY A 177 -0.39 8.28 4.14
C GLY A 177 -1.66 7.62 4.69
N LEU A 178 -2.78 8.35 4.67
CA LEU A 178 -4.06 7.91 5.25
C LEU A 178 -4.63 6.66 4.57
N GLY A 179 -4.21 6.37 3.34
CA GLY A 179 -4.54 5.13 2.64
C GLY A 179 -4.07 3.87 3.36
N SER A 180 -2.99 3.95 4.15
CA SER A 180 -2.51 2.81 4.94
C SER A 180 -3.55 2.33 5.97
N PHE A 181 -4.32 3.26 6.58
CA PHE A 181 -5.42 2.90 7.47
C PHE A 181 -6.57 2.19 6.74
N ILE A 182 -6.87 2.63 5.50
CA ILE A 182 -7.91 2.00 4.67
C ILE A 182 -7.47 0.56 4.33
N LEU A 183 -6.24 0.38 3.85
CA LEU A 183 -5.70 -0.94 3.50
C LEU A 183 -5.64 -1.87 4.72
N LEU A 184 -5.14 -1.36 5.85
CA LEU A 184 -5.10 -2.10 7.10
C LEU A 184 -6.51 -2.50 7.56
N GLY A 185 -7.49 -1.60 7.44
CA GLY A 185 -8.88 -1.88 7.78
C GLY A 185 -9.51 -2.93 6.86
N ILE A 186 -9.21 -2.91 5.56
CA ILE A 186 -9.64 -3.95 4.62
C ILE A 186 -9.00 -5.28 4.99
N ASP A 187 -7.69 -5.30 5.23
CA ASP A 187 -6.96 -6.51 5.59
C ASP A 187 -7.45 -7.12 6.91
N HIS A 188 -7.68 -6.29 7.93
CA HIS A 188 -8.18 -6.74 9.24
C HIS A 188 -9.71 -6.88 9.33
N ASN A 189 -10.43 -6.65 8.22
CA ASN A 189 -11.89 -6.57 8.22
C ASN A 189 -12.43 -5.66 9.35
N ASP A 190 -11.80 -4.51 9.53
CA ASP A 190 -12.10 -3.55 10.58
C ASP A 190 -12.65 -2.25 9.99
N SER A 191 -13.96 -2.10 10.04
CA SER A 191 -14.66 -0.93 9.51
C SER A 191 -14.24 0.38 10.21
N ALA A 192 -13.82 0.33 11.47
CA ALA A 192 -13.37 1.52 12.20
C ALA A 192 -12.07 2.08 11.59
N LEU A 193 -11.11 1.22 11.24
CA LEU A 193 -9.87 1.63 10.55
C LEU A 193 -10.16 2.23 9.17
N ILE A 194 -11.08 1.62 8.40
CA ILE A 194 -11.49 2.14 7.09
C ILE A 194 -12.10 3.53 7.24
N LEU A 195 -13.02 3.71 8.21
CA LEU A 195 -13.67 4.99 8.47
C LEU A 195 -12.69 6.06 8.94
N ILE A 196 -11.71 5.71 9.79
CA ILE A 196 -10.65 6.63 10.24
C ILE A 196 -9.84 7.11 9.02
N GLY A 197 -9.36 6.21 8.17
CA GLY A 197 -8.57 6.56 7.00
C GLY A 197 -9.35 7.38 5.98
N ALA A 198 -10.52 6.88 5.56
CA ALA A 198 -11.36 7.53 4.55
C ALA A 198 -11.95 8.86 5.07
N GLY A 199 -12.47 8.89 6.30
CA GLY A 199 -13.02 10.09 6.93
C GLY A 199 -11.96 11.19 7.12
N SER A 200 -10.74 10.81 7.54
CA SER A 200 -9.62 11.76 7.66
C SER A 200 -9.21 12.33 6.30
N SER A 201 -9.15 11.49 5.26
CA SER A 201 -8.84 11.94 3.90
C SER A 201 -9.92 12.88 3.35
N ALA A 202 -11.20 12.54 3.55
CA ALA A 202 -12.31 13.39 3.14
C ALA A 202 -12.30 14.74 3.88
N LEU A 203 -12.07 14.73 5.19
CA LEU A 203 -11.96 15.95 6.00
C LEU A 203 -10.79 16.83 5.52
N LEU A 204 -9.65 16.21 5.22
CA LEU A 204 -8.49 16.91 4.68
C LEU A 204 -8.81 17.57 3.33
N ALA A 205 -9.50 16.86 2.44
CA ALA A 205 -9.92 17.39 1.15
C ALA A 205 -10.89 18.58 1.30
N ILE A 206 -11.83 18.53 2.26
CA ILE A 206 -12.72 19.64 2.59
C ILE A 206 -11.94 20.85 3.11
N ILE A 207 -10.99 20.63 4.05
CA ILE A 207 -10.16 21.71 4.61
C ILE A 207 -9.35 22.39 3.51
N PHE A 208 -8.69 21.63 2.63
CA PHE A 208 -7.92 22.19 1.51
C PHE A 208 -8.84 22.92 0.53
N SER A 209 -9.96 22.32 0.13
CA SER A 209 -10.94 22.93 -0.77
C SER A 209 -11.46 24.25 -0.23
N TYR A 210 -11.82 24.29 1.06
CA TYR A 210 -12.30 25.52 1.71
C TYR A 210 -11.21 26.57 1.84
N GLY A 211 -10.00 26.18 2.23
CA GLY A 211 -8.84 27.07 2.32
C GLY A 211 -8.51 27.71 0.97
N ILE A 212 -8.53 26.93 -0.11
CA ILE A 212 -8.29 27.44 -1.47
C ILE A 212 -9.46 28.35 -1.91
N HIS A 213 -10.71 28.02 -1.59
CA HIS A 213 -11.87 28.85 -1.89
C HIS A 213 -11.77 30.26 -1.28
N ILE A 214 -11.26 30.38 -0.07
CA ILE A 214 -10.99 31.68 0.56
C ILE A 214 -10.03 32.50 -0.30
N LEU A 215 -9.04 31.86 -0.94
CA LEU A 215 -8.05 32.52 -1.78
C LEU A 215 -8.63 33.07 -3.09
N GLU A 216 -9.77 32.57 -3.57
CA GLU A 216 -10.47 33.10 -4.76
C GLU A 216 -10.86 34.58 -4.61
N HIS A 217 -11.10 35.03 -3.36
CA HIS A 217 -11.55 36.39 -3.03
C HIS A 217 -10.44 37.28 -2.49
N VAL A 218 -9.18 36.85 -2.54
CA VAL A 218 -8.06 37.55 -1.95
C VAL A 218 -7.16 38.14 -3.05
N SER A 219 -6.49 39.28 -2.75
CA SER A 219 -5.57 39.88 -3.71
C SER A 219 -4.38 38.96 -4.03
N LEU A 220 -3.85 39.05 -5.26
CA LEU A 220 -2.68 38.31 -5.75
C LEU A 220 -1.51 38.28 -4.78
N LYS A 221 -1.23 39.42 -4.11
CA LYS A 221 -0.13 39.54 -3.11
C LYS A 221 -0.36 38.58 -1.92
N LYS A 222 -1.60 38.48 -1.43
CA LYS A 222 -1.95 37.61 -0.30
C LYS A 222 -1.95 36.16 -0.74
N SER A 223 -2.44 35.82 -1.94
CA SER A 223 -2.37 34.48 -2.50
C SER A 223 -0.93 33.99 -2.64
N PHE A 224 -0.02 34.86 -3.08
CA PHE A 224 1.41 34.55 -3.14
C PHE A 224 2.03 34.33 -1.75
N LEU A 225 1.63 35.10 -0.74
CA LEU A 225 2.08 34.92 0.65
C LEU A 225 1.63 33.57 1.20
N VAL A 226 0.40 33.14 0.91
CA VAL A 226 -0.12 31.82 1.31
C VAL A 226 0.64 30.70 0.61
N LEU A 227 0.94 30.85 -0.68
CA LEU A 227 1.78 29.89 -1.41
C LEU A 227 3.17 29.76 -0.76
N CYS A 228 3.81 30.89 -0.43
CA CYS A 228 5.09 30.89 0.29
C CYS A 228 4.99 30.22 1.67
N PHE A 229 3.89 30.43 2.39
CA PHE A 229 3.63 29.77 3.67
C PHE A 229 3.53 28.24 3.51
N PHE A 230 2.79 27.74 2.52
CA PHE A 230 2.70 26.31 2.24
C PHE A 230 4.06 25.70 1.85
N ILE A 231 4.84 26.40 1.04
CA ILE A 231 6.22 25.99 0.71
C ILE A 231 7.08 25.94 1.98
N LEU A 232 6.98 26.92 2.86
CA LEU A 232 7.73 26.94 4.11
C LEU A 232 7.32 25.79 5.05
N VAL A 233 6.02 25.54 5.20
CA VAL A 233 5.49 24.40 5.98
C VAL A 233 6.00 23.08 5.42
N LEU A 234 5.98 22.93 4.10
CA LEU A 234 6.51 21.76 3.43
C LEU A 234 8.03 21.61 3.68
N MET A 235 8.81 22.67 3.51
CA MET A 235 10.25 22.64 3.79
C MET A 235 10.55 22.27 5.25
N LEU A 236 9.83 22.85 6.21
CA LEU A 236 9.99 22.54 7.62
C LEU A 236 9.63 21.08 7.92
N SER A 237 8.61 20.53 7.26
CA SER A 237 8.23 19.11 7.42
C SER A 237 9.32 18.17 6.90
N PHE A 238 10.04 18.53 5.84
CA PHE A 238 11.19 17.77 5.33
C PHE A 238 12.44 17.88 6.22
N VAL A 239 12.68 19.01 6.87
CA VAL A 239 13.81 19.17 7.80
C VAL A 239 13.66 18.23 9.00
N SER A 240 12.45 18.06 9.53
CA SER A 240 12.16 17.07 10.58
C SER A 240 12.39 15.62 10.11
N PHE A 241 12.37 15.37 8.82
CA PHE A 241 12.59 14.07 8.19
C PHE A 241 14.05 13.80 7.79
N SER A 242 14.87 14.84 7.65
CA SER A 242 16.26 14.75 7.13
C SER A 242 17.26 14.13 8.11
N HIS A 243 16.89 13.88 9.36
CA HIS A 243 17.73 13.15 10.32
C HIS A 243 17.67 11.61 10.14
N ARG A 244 17.19 11.12 8.99
CA ARG A 244 16.87 9.71 8.72
C ARG A 244 17.96 8.90 8.00
N HIS A 245 19.13 9.45 7.74
CA HIS A 245 20.15 8.73 6.95
C HIS A 245 20.86 7.56 7.65
N ASP A 246 20.62 7.33 8.95
CA ASP A 246 21.28 6.27 9.72
C ASP A 246 20.32 5.22 10.31
N LYS A 247 19.12 5.03 9.70
CA LYS A 247 18.15 4.07 10.21
C LYS A 247 18.05 2.85 9.30
N LEU A 248 18.11 1.67 9.90
CA LEU A 248 17.75 0.42 9.23
C LEU A 248 16.23 0.37 8.99
N ILE A 249 15.81 0.22 7.75
CA ILE A 249 14.38 0.19 7.38
C ILE A 249 13.94 -1.26 7.22
N ILE A 250 13.03 -1.70 8.09
CA ILE A 250 12.46 -3.05 8.08
C ILE A 250 11.01 -2.97 7.61
N ALA A 251 10.66 -3.72 6.55
CA ALA A 251 9.31 -3.75 6.03
C ALA A 251 8.60 -5.08 6.30
N GLY A 252 7.27 -5.06 6.37
CA GLY A 252 6.42 -6.24 6.48
C GLY A 252 5.43 -6.31 5.33
N LYS A 253 5.13 -7.53 4.87
CA LYS A 253 4.00 -7.80 3.98
C LYS A 253 2.68 -7.48 4.69
N LEU A 254 1.57 -7.55 3.95
CA LEU A 254 0.23 -7.48 4.54
C LEU A 254 -0.02 -8.68 5.46
N GLY A 255 -0.66 -8.44 6.60
CA GLY A 255 -1.07 -9.49 7.52
C GLY A 255 -0.41 -9.46 8.89
N PRO A 256 -0.95 -10.21 9.88
CA PRO A 256 -0.46 -10.22 11.25
C PRO A 256 0.93 -10.83 11.40
N GLU A 257 1.22 -11.92 10.69
CA GLU A 257 2.49 -12.64 10.79
C GLU A 257 3.70 -11.80 10.41
N PRO A 258 3.75 -11.14 9.23
CA PRO A 258 4.84 -10.25 8.90
C PRO A 258 4.97 -9.08 9.86
N ASP A 259 3.86 -8.56 10.40
CA ASP A 259 3.87 -7.46 11.38
C ASP A 259 4.50 -7.90 12.71
N ILE A 260 4.19 -9.11 13.19
CA ILE A 260 4.82 -9.70 14.37
C ILE A 260 6.33 -9.88 14.14
N LEU A 261 6.74 -10.43 13.00
CA LEU A 261 8.14 -10.71 12.68
C LEU A 261 9.00 -9.45 12.60
N ILE A 262 8.52 -8.39 11.94
CA ILE A 262 9.27 -7.14 11.87
C ILE A 262 9.43 -6.47 13.23
N HIS A 263 8.46 -6.63 14.12
CA HIS A 263 8.60 -6.18 15.51
C HIS A 263 9.59 -7.04 16.31
N MET A 264 9.65 -8.36 16.08
CA MET A 264 10.69 -9.21 16.66
C MET A 264 12.08 -8.77 16.20
N TYR A 265 12.28 -8.54 14.91
CA TYR A 265 13.55 -8.05 14.36
C TYR A 265 13.93 -6.70 14.97
N GLN A 266 13.00 -5.75 15.05
CA GLN A 266 13.25 -4.45 15.67
C GLN A 266 13.68 -4.57 17.13
N GLU A 267 12.95 -5.33 17.95
CA GLU A 267 13.26 -5.47 19.38
C GLU A 267 14.63 -6.16 19.59
N LEU A 268 14.97 -7.18 18.78
CA LEU A 268 16.27 -7.83 18.84
C LEU A 268 17.41 -6.88 18.47
N ILE A 269 17.27 -6.14 17.37
CA ILE A 269 18.31 -5.22 16.87
C ILE A 269 18.49 -4.06 17.85
N THR A 270 17.41 -3.37 18.23
CA THR A 270 17.51 -2.16 19.07
C THR A 270 17.98 -2.44 20.49
N ARG A 271 17.77 -3.64 21.02
CA ARG A 271 18.27 -4.02 22.34
C ARG A 271 19.73 -4.47 22.36
N LYS A 272 20.23 -4.96 21.23
CA LYS A 272 21.58 -5.55 21.15
C LYS A 272 22.57 -4.67 20.39
N THR A 273 22.08 -3.61 19.75
CA THR A 273 22.88 -2.64 19.01
C THR A 273 22.40 -1.20 19.26
N ASN A 274 23.19 -0.24 18.78
CA ASN A 274 22.78 1.17 18.74
C ASN A 274 22.13 1.57 17.39
N ILE A 275 21.81 0.59 16.53
CA ILE A 275 21.22 0.84 15.23
C ILE A 275 19.77 1.30 15.44
N ALA A 276 19.45 2.48 14.91
CA ALA A 276 18.08 2.96 14.89
C ALA A 276 17.27 2.21 13.83
N VAL A 277 16.09 1.70 14.18
CA VAL A 277 15.23 0.93 13.27
C VAL A 277 13.97 1.71 12.98
N GLU A 278 13.59 1.76 11.71
CA GLU A 278 12.29 2.24 11.24
C GLU A 278 11.48 1.08 10.67
N LEU A 279 10.26 0.87 11.18
CA LEU A 279 9.36 -0.15 10.64
C LEU A 279 8.44 0.44 9.57
N LYS A 280 8.20 -0.35 8.52
CA LYS A 280 7.18 -0.13 7.50
C LYS A 280 6.23 -1.34 7.47
N PRO A 281 5.29 -1.43 8.43
CA PRO A 281 4.31 -2.52 8.44
C PRO A 281 3.33 -2.37 7.27
N ASN A 282 2.78 -3.50 6.82
CA ASN A 282 1.81 -3.54 5.72
C ASN A 282 2.27 -2.77 4.46
N PHE A 283 3.55 -2.88 4.13
CA PHE A 283 4.19 -2.10 3.06
C PHE A 283 3.70 -2.52 1.67
N GLY A 284 3.23 -3.76 1.51
CA GLY A 284 2.69 -4.25 0.24
C GLY A 284 2.77 -5.77 0.08
N LYS A 285 2.58 -6.22 -1.15
CA LYS A 285 2.66 -7.63 -1.55
C LYS A 285 4.11 -8.00 -1.92
N THR A 286 4.38 -9.30 -2.08
CA THR A 286 5.71 -9.87 -2.38
C THR A 286 6.52 -9.09 -3.41
N ALA A 287 5.96 -8.85 -4.60
CA ALA A 287 6.66 -8.16 -5.68
C ALA A 287 7.08 -6.72 -5.30
N PHE A 288 6.25 -6.02 -4.51
CA PHE A 288 6.55 -4.65 -4.08
C PHE A 288 7.70 -4.61 -3.07
N LEU A 289 7.70 -5.51 -2.07
CA LEU A 289 8.79 -5.56 -1.08
C LEU A 289 10.11 -5.95 -1.74
N TYR A 290 10.07 -6.91 -2.65
CA TYR A 290 11.24 -7.37 -3.37
C TYR A 290 11.88 -6.25 -4.21
N GLU A 291 11.08 -5.52 -5.00
CA GLU A 291 11.59 -4.38 -5.76
C GLU A 291 12.06 -3.22 -4.86
N ALA A 292 11.37 -2.97 -3.73
CA ALA A 292 11.79 -1.98 -2.74
C ALA A 292 13.13 -2.33 -2.08
N LEU A 293 13.37 -3.64 -1.81
CA LEU A 293 14.63 -4.13 -1.26
C LEU A 293 15.78 -3.94 -2.26
N LYS A 294 15.58 -4.31 -3.53
CA LYS A 294 16.59 -4.12 -4.59
C LYS A 294 16.90 -2.65 -4.85
N ALA A 295 15.89 -1.80 -4.78
CA ALA A 295 16.04 -0.34 -4.94
C ALA A 295 16.65 0.35 -3.71
N GLY A 296 16.90 -0.33 -2.60
CA GLY A 296 17.41 0.25 -1.37
C GLY A 296 16.41 1.13 -0.61
N SER A 297 15.12 1.01 -0.92
CA SER A 297 14.05 1.71 -0.21
C SER A 297 13.69 1.08 1.13
N ILE A 298 14.07 -0.17 1.31
CA ILE A 298 14.05 -0.94 2.55
C ILE A 298 15.33 -1.76 2.64
N ASP A 299 15.71 -2.19 3.84
CA ASP A 299 16.95 -2.90 4.08
C ASP A 299 16.76 -4.40 4.32
N LEU A 300 15.62 -4.77 4.92
CA LEU A 300 15.24 -6.17 5.13
C LEU A 300 13.72 -6.33 5.32
N TYR A 301 13.24 -7.53 5.04
CA TYR A 301 11.89 -7.98 5.34
C TYR A 301 11.83 -9.51 5.52
N PRO A 302 10.82 -10.07 6.23
CA PRO A 302 10.63 -11.51 6.30
C PRO A 302 10.11 -12.06 4.97
N GLU A 303 10.81 -13.04 4.39
CA GLU A 303 10.42 -13.73 3.16
C GLU A 303 10.41 -15.24 3.37
N PHE A 304 9.78 -15.99 2.47
CA PHE A 304 9.60 -17.43 2.57
C PHE A 304 10.37 -18.16 1.47
N THR A 305 10.96 -19.32 1.83
CA THR A 305 11.77 -20.14 0.91
C THR A 305 11.01 -20.47 -0.38
N GLY A 306 9.78 -20.95 -0.26
CA GLY A 306 8.94 -21.30 -1.42
C GLY A 306 8.58 -20.07 -2.27
N THR A 307 8.38 -18.90 -1.68
CA THR A 307 8.13 -17.66 -2.44
C THR A 307 9.37 -17.26 -3.26
N ILE A 308 10.56 -17.35 -2.67
CA ILE A 308 11.79 -17.05 -3.40
C ILE A 308 11.91 -17.96 -4.60
N THR A 309 11.83 -19.27 -4.39
CA THR A 309 12.05 -20.26 -5.45
C THR A 309 10.96 -20.29 -6.51
N SER A 310 9.69 -20.03 -6.15
CA SER A 310 8.58 -20.13 -7.11
C SER A 310 8.19 -18.81 -7.78
N SER A 311 8.57 -17.66 -7.21
CA SER A 311 8.08 -16.37 -7.69
C SER A 311 9.14 -15.28 -7.90
N LEU A 312 10.27 -15.33 -7.19
CA LEU A 312 11.28 -14.28 -7.27
C LEU A 312 12.46 -14.66 -8.16
N LEU A 313 12.79 -15.95 -8.25
CA LEU A 313 13.83 -16.41 -9.15
C LEU A 313 13.34 -16.43 -10.60
N LYS A 314 14.16 -15.94 -11.52
CA LYS A 314 13.88 -15.96 -12.98
C LYS A 314 13.96 -17.38 -13.55
N GLU A 315 14.92 -18.15 -13.04
CA GLU A 315 15.16 -19.54 -13.42
C GLU A 315 15.15 -20.39 -12.15
N PRO A 316 13.96 -20.83 -11.69
CA PRO A 316 13.88 -21.65 -10.48
C PRO A 316 14.58 -22.99 -10.72
N PRO A 317 15.47 -23.42 -9.79
CA PRO A 317 16.10 -24.72 -9.90
C PRO A 317 15.08 -25.84 -9.71
N PRO A 318 15.31 -27.03 -10.28
CA PRO A 318 14.48 -28.20 -9.99
C PRO A 318 14.61 -28.54 -8.51
N LEU A 319 13.52 -28.37 -7.74
CA LEU A 319 13.51 -28.53 -6.29
C LEU A 319 12.90 -29.88 -5.90
N GLY A 320 13.48 -30.51 -4.87
CA GLY A 320 12.81 -31.53 -4.10
C GLY A 320 11.86 -30.92 -3.07
N HIS A 321 11.15 -31.79 -2.31
CA HIS A 321 10.25 -31.35 -1.23
C HIS A 321 10.95 -31.27 0.14
N ASP A 322 12.27 -31.44 0.18
CA ASP A 322 13.07 -31.29 1.39
C ASP A 322 13.29 -29.80 1.72
N ALA A 323 12.89 -29.42 2.93
CA ALA A 323 12.93 -28.02 3.36
C ALA A 323 14.37 -27.43 3.35
N ARG A 324 15.39 -28.24 3.67
CA ARG A 324 16.78 -27.78 3.67
C ARG A 324 17.29 -27.52 2.26
N SER A 325 17.00 -28.39 1.31
CA SER A 325 17.39 -28.21 -0.09
C SER A 325 16.69 -26.99 -0.73
N VAL A 326 15.42 -26.76 -0.40
CA VAL A 326 14.68 -25.57 -0.88
C VAL A 326 15.26 -24.29 -0.29
N TYR A 327 15.62 -24.30 1.00
CA TYR A 327 16.28 -23.15 1.62
C TYR A 327 17.65 -22.86 0.99
N GLU A 328 18.51 -23.86 0.81
CA GLU A 328 19.84 -23.69 0.21
C GLU A 328 19.75 -23.14 -1.21
N ALA A 329 18.82 -23.66 -2.01
CA ALA A 329 18.55 -23.15 -3.35
C ALA A 329 18.05 -21.70 -3.30
N ALA A 330 17.08 -21.37 -2.44
CA ALA A 330 16.58 -20.01 -2.27
C ALA A 330 17.70 -19.03 -1.89
N ARG A 331 18.55 -19.40 -0.92
CA ARG A 331 19.67 -18.59 -0.44
C ARG A 331 20.70 -18.33 -1.53
N ASP A 332 21.13 -19.39 -2.19
CA ASP A 332 22.26 -19.32 -3.12
C ASP A 332 21.85 -18.62 -4.43
N GLU A 333 20.67 -18.96 -4.97
CA GLU A 333 20.19 -18.38 -6.23
C GLU A 333 19.78 -16.91 -6.08
N ILE A 334 19.14 -16.51 -4.97
CA ILE A 334 18.76 -15.10 -4.77
C ILE A 334 20.00 -14.22 -4.56
N LYS A 335 21.06 -14.77 -3.98
CA LYS A 335 22.34 -14.10 -3.84
C LYS A 335 23.02 -13.91 -5.19
N ILE A 336 22.99 -14.93 -6.06
CA ILE A 336 23.56 -14.86 -7.41
C ILE A 336 22.76 -13.87 -8.26
N GLN A 337 21.42 -13.94 -8.21
CA GLN A 337 20.54 -13.15 -9.08
C GLN A 337 20.58 -11.65 -8.76
N ASP A 338 20.45 -11.28 -7.49
CA ASP A 338 20.20 -9.89 -7.08
C ASP A 338 21.10 -9.43 -5.89
N ASN A 339 22.14 -10.20 -5.53
CA ASN A 339 23.04 -9.88 -4.43
C ASN A 339 22.32 -9.62 -3.10
N LEU A 340 21.31 -10.46 -2.79
CA LEU A 340 20.58 -10.43 -1.54
C LEU A 340 21.03 -11.54 -0.61
N ALA A 341 21.05 -11.27 0.69
CA ALA A 341 21.36 -12.25 1.74
C ALA A 341 20.05 -12.80 2.31
N TYR A 342 19.87 -14.12 2.26
CA TYR A 342 18.77 -14.82 2.90
C TYR A 342 19.31 -15.61 4.08
N LEU A 343 18.89 -15.25 5.31
CA LEU A 343 19.44 -15.81 6.54
C LEU A 343 18.82 -17.17 6.89
N GLU A 344 19.31 -17.82 7.95
CA GLU A 344 18.78 -19.11 8.39
C GLU A 344 17.31 -19.04 8.80
N PRO A 345 16.46 -20.01 8.38
CA PRO A 345 15.04 -19.93 8.56
C PRO A 345 14.58 -20.32 9.97
N MET A 346 13.39 -19.84 10.31
CA MET A 346 12.59 -20.28 11.44
C MET A 346 12.07 -21.72 11.22
N SER A 347 11.53 -22.34 12.26
CA SER A 347 11.10 -23.75 12.22
C SER A 347 9.76 -23.95 11.52
N TYR A 348 8.85 -22.97 11.63
CA TYR A 348 7.50 -23.10 11.10
C TYR A 348 7.45 -23.03 9.57
N GLN A 349 6.43 -23.68 9.03
CA GLN A 349 6.06 -23.62 7.63
C GLN A 349 4.81 -22.72 7.50
N ASN A 350 4.82 -21.81 6.54
CA ASN A 350 3.62 -21.05 6.16
C ASN A 350 3.25 -21.40 4.72
N THR A 351 2.88 -22.68 4.51
CA THR A 351 2.57 -23.20 3.19
C THR A 351 1.21 -22.70 2.71
N TYR A 352 1.05 -22.64 1.39
CA TYR A 352 -0.28 -22.58 0.82
C TYR A 352 -1.10 -23.81 1.19
N ALA A 353 -2.38 -23.60 1.33
CA ALA A 353 -3.36 -24.65 1.51
C ALA A 353 -4.61 -24.35 0.68
N VAL A 354 -5.28 -25.39 0.22
CA VAL A 354 -6.65 -25.28 -0.31
C VAL A 354 -7.60 -25.68 0.80
N ALA A 355 -8.49 -24.77 1.20
CA ALA A 355 -9.39 -24.99 2.32
C ALA A 355 -10.87 -24.91 1.91
N VAL A 356 -11.68 -25.67 2.63
CA VAL A 356 -13.13 -25.75 2.45
C VAL A 356 -13.84 -25.69 3.81
N PRO A 357 -15.11 -25.26 3.91
CA PRO A 357 -15.88 -25.38 5.15
C PRO A 357 -15.96 -26.84 5.59
N ARG A 358 -15.81 -27.10 6.90
CA ARG A 358 -15.87 -28.46 7.47
C ARG A 358 -17.15 -29.20 7.05
N SER A 359 -18.30 -28.52 7.15
CA SER A 359 -19.58 -29.11 6.75
C SER A 359 -19.64 -29.46 5.25
N TYR A 360 -18.96 -28.65 4.41
CA TYR A 360 -18.87 -28.94 2.98
C TYR A 360 -17.95 -30.13 2.68
N ALA A 361 -16.83 -30.23 3.40
CA ALA A 361 -15.91 -31.35 3.30
C ALA A 361 -16.61 -32.68 3.68
N GLU A 362 -17.29 -32.69 4.83
CA GLU A 362 -18.03 -33.85 5.32
C GLU A 362 -19.16 -34.29 4.37
N ALA A 363 -19.94 -33.31 3.88
CA ALA A 363 -21.07 -33.59 2.98
C ALA A 363 -20.64 -34.15 1.61
N ASN A 364 -19.41 -33.84 1.15
CA ASN A 364 -18.90 -34.25 -0.17
C ASN A 364 -17.76 -35.27 -0.09
N GLY A 365 -17.36 -35.71 1.13
CA GLY A 365 -16.26 -36.64 1.33
C GLY A 365 -14.93 -36.11 0.78
N LEU A 366 -14.60 -34.85 1.13
CA LEU A 366 -13.36 -34.19 0.72
C LEU A 366 -12.33 -34.29 1.85
N THR A 367 -11.21 -34.94 1.58
CA THR A 367 -10.06 -35.03 2.49
C THR A 367 -8.77 -34.54 1.87
N SER A 368 -8.62 -34.69 0.57
CA SER A 368 -7.44 -34.28 -0.20
C SER A 368 -7.80 -33.33 -1.34
N ILE A 369 -6.80 -32.69 -1.92
CA ILE A 369 -6.97 -31.81 -3.09
C ILE A 369 -7.49 -32.62 -4.29
N SER A 370 -7.05 -33.87 -4.47
CA SER A 370 -7.58 -34.77 -5.51
C SER A 370 -9.09 -35.01 -5.40
N ASP A 371 -9.66 -34.95 -4.20
CA ASP A 371 -11.11 -35.13 -4.00
C ASP A 371 -11.95 -33.98 -4.58
N LEU A 372 -11.34 -32.84 -4.88
CA LEU A 372 -12.06 -31.68 -5.47
C LEU A 372 -12.68 -31.99 -6.84
N HIS A 373 -12.23 -33.02 -7.56
CA HIS A 373 -12.90 -33.51 -8.77
C HIS A 373 -14.36 -33.89 -8.54
N LYS A 374 -14.73 -34.29 -7.31
CA LYS A 374 -16.13 -34.62 -6.95
C LYS A 374 -17.06 -33.41 -7.01
N VAL A 375 -16.50 -32.18 -6.95
CA VAL A 375 -17.26 -30.94 -6.80
C VAL A 375 -16.90 -29.86 -7.81
N GLU A 376 -15.86 -30.03 -8.64
CA GLU A 376 -15.29 -28.98 -9.49
C GLU A 376 -16.31 -28.31 -10.44
N ASN A 377 -17.30 -29.07 -10.92
CA ASN A 377 -18.30 -28.56 -11.85
C ASN A 377 -19.38 -27.68 -11.19
N ARG A 378 -19.46 -27.66 -9.85
CA ARG A 378 -20.50 -26.95 -9.09
C ARG A 378 -19.96 -26.01 -8.02
N ALA A 379 -18.71 -26.20 -7.60
CA ALA A 379 -18.08 -25.37 -6.60
C ALA A 379 -17.46 -24.14 -7.23
N ILE A 380 -17.55 -23.02 -6.52
CA ILE A 380 -16.86 -21.78 -6.88
C ILE A 380 -15.66 -21.64 -5.94
N ALA A 381 -14.47 -21.48 -6.52
CA ALA A 381 -13.26 -21.19 -5.78
C ALA A 381 -13.05 -19.67 -5.70
N GLY A 382 -12.80 -19.16 -4.51
CA GLY A 382 -12.38 -17.77 -4.28
C GLY A 382 -10.90 -17.76 -3.96
N PHE A 383 -10.07 -17.35 -4.91
CA PHE A 383 -8.62 -17.32 -4.75
C PHE A 383 -8.07 -15.90 -4.75
N THR A 384 -6.93 -15.70 -4.07
CA THR A 384 -6.18 -14.48 -4.24
C THR A 384 -5.64 -14.39 -5.66
N LEU A 385 -5.43 -13.16 -6.18
CA LEU A 385 -4.87 -12.98 -7.50
C LEU A 385 -3.47 -13.60 -7.59
N GLU A 386 -2.69 -13.49 -6.51
CA GLU A 386 -1.36 -14.10 -6.41
C GLU A 386 -1.42 -15.62 -6.54
N PHE A 387 -2.26 -16.31 -5.74
CA PHE A 387 -2.43 -17.76 -5.82
C PHE A 387 -2.94 -18.22 -7.19
N ASN A 388 -3.84 -17.45 -7.79
CA ASN A 388 -4.40 -17.78 -9.10
C ASN A 388 -3.34 -17.81 -10.22
N ASP A 389 -2.32 -16.95 -10.14
CA ASP A 389 -1.31 -16.80 -11.21
C ASP A 389 -0.03 -17.63 -11.00
N ARG A 390 0.11 -18.31 -9.86
CA ARG A 390 1.33 -19.06 -9.50
C ARG A 390 1.29 -20.49 -10.03
N GLU A 391 2.49 -21.01 -10.36
CA GLU A 391 2.69 -22.43 -10.72
C GLU A 391 2.51 -23.38 -9.51
N ASP A 392 2.82 -22.91 -8.31
CA ASP A 392 2.53 -23.55 -7.04
C ASP A 392 1.20 -23.06 -6.43
N GLY A 393 0.26 -22.67 -7.27
CA GLY A 393 -1.09 -22.22 -6.94
C GLY A 393 -2.11 -22.83 -7.89
N ASN A 394 -3.07 -22.01 -8.37
CA ASN A 394 -4.15 -22.50 -9.22
C ASN A 394 -3.66 -23.08 -10.56
N ARG A 395 -2.57 -22.56 -11.13
CA ARG A 395 -1.97 -23.15 -12.33
C ARG A 395 -1.45 -24.57 -12.07
N GLY A 396 -0.84 -24.79 -10.91
CA GLY A 396 -0.41 -26.10 -10.47
C GLY A 396 -1.60 -27.04 -10.16
N LEU A 397 -2.69 -26.52 -9.59
CA LEU A 397 -3.93 -27.31 -9.45
C LEU A 397 -4.44 -27.79 -10.80
N ALA A 398 -4.36 -26.96 -11.83
CA ALA A 398 -4.75 -27.35 -13.18
C ALA A 398 -3.76 -28.34 -13.82
N SER A 399 -2.44 -28.10 -13.73
CA SER A 399 -1.43 -28.92 -14.40
C SER A 399 -1.15 -30.24 -13.70
N LEU A 400 -1.01 -30.27 -12.37
CA LEU A 400 -0.65 -31.45 -11.59
C LEU A 400 -1.86 -32.26 -11.16
N TYR A 401 -2.93 -31.58 -10.72
CA TYR A 401 -4.15 -32.23 -10.27
C TYR A 401 -5.18 -32.42 -11.39
N GLY A 402 -5.08 -31.70 -12.51
CA GLY A 402 -6.06 -31.71 -13.59
C GLY A 402 -7.37 -31.00 -13.24
N LEU A 403 -7.38 -30.15 -12.22
CA LEU A 403 -8.56 -29.45 -11.74
C LEU A 403 -8.84 -28.18 -12.57
N HIS A 404 -10.09 -28.01 -12.99
CA HIS A 404 -10.56 -26.82 -13.74
C HIS A 404 -11.66 -26.12 -12.98
N LEU A 405 -11.30 -25.48 -11.86
CA LEU A 405 -12.24 -24.83 -10.95
C LEU A 405 -12.82 -23.55 -11.56
N GLN A 406 -14.05 -23.22 -11.19
CA GLN A 406 -14.63 -21.89 -11.46
C GLN A 406 -14.07 -20.90 -10.45
N VAL A 407 -13.08 -20.08 -10.88
CA VAL A 407 -12.37 -19.18 -9.99
C VAL A 407 -12.93 -17.75 -10.03
N ARG A 408 -13.08 -17.15 -8.86
CA ARG A 408 -13.26 -15.70 -8.64
C ARG A 408 -12.08 -15.19 -7.86
N THR A 409 -11.34 -14.24 -8.45
CA THR A 409 -10.22 -13.63 -7.76
C THR A 409 -10.69 -12.53 -6.81
N MET A 410 -10.09 -12.45 -5.63
CA MET A 410 -10.42 -11.46 -4.61
C MET A 410 -9.25 -11.16 -3.68
N GLU A 411 -9.35 -10.06 -2.94
CA GLU A 411 -8.34 -9.73 -1.93
C GLU A 411 -8.36 -10.71 -0.74
N PRO A 412 -7.20 -10.97 -0.10
CA PRO A 412 -7.06 -11.99 0.94
C PRO A 412 -8.10 -11.91 2.05
N ALA A 413 -8.40 -10.71 2.57
CA ALA A 413 -9.38 -10.55 3.64
C ALA A 413 -10.82 -10.85 3.22
N LEU A 414 -11.15 -10.62 1.95
CA LEU A 414 -12.51 -10.80 1.43
C LEU A 414 -12.85 -12.27 1.17
N ARG A 415 -11.87 -13.14 0.89
CA ARG A 415 -12.12 -14.56 0.63
C ARG A 415 -12.74 -15.28 1.82
N TYR A 416 -12.30 -14.95 3.04
CA TYR A 416 -12.85 -15.55 4.27
C TYR A 416 -14.28 -15.11 4.56
N GLN A 417 -14.63 -13.86 4.22
CA GLN A 417 -16.03 -13.41 4.28
C GLN A 417 -16.89 -14.12 3.23
N ALA A 418 -16.40 -14.22 2.01
CA ALA A 418 -17.13 -14.85 0.92
C ALA A 418 -17.42 -16.35 1.20
N ILE A 419 -16.45 -17.06 1.80
CA ILE A 419 -16.63 -18.47 2.15
C ILE A 419 -17.59 -18.63 3.35
N SER A 420 -17.53 -17.75 4.35
CA SER A 420 -18.45 -17.78 5.50
C SER A 420 -19.90 -17.47 5.11
N GLN A 421 -20.10 -16.69 4.05
CA GLN A 421 -21.42 -16.38 3.48
C GLN A 421 -21.89 -17.40 2.45
N GLY A 422 -21.10 -18.44 2.17
CA GLY A 422 -21.43 -19.48 1.17
C GLY A 422 -21.36 -19.01 -0.29
N ILE A 423 -20.80 -17.83 -0.56
CA ILE A 423 -20.62 -17.28 -1.92
C ILE A 423 -19.60 -18.11 -2.70
N ILE A 424 -18.59 -18.64 -2.00
CA ILE A 424 -17.58 -19.55 -2.50
C ILE A 424 -17.54 -20.79 -1.61
N GLN A 425 -17.06 -21.93 -2.13
CA GLN A 425 -16.97 -23.20 -1.41
C GLN A 425 -15.53 -23.65 -1.19
N ILE A 426 -14.59 -23.12 -1.98
CA ILE A 426 -13.17 -23.45 -1.94
C ILE A 426 -12.41 -22.15 -1.82
N THR A 427 -11.35 -22.10 -1.02
CA THR A 427 -10.45 -20.93 -0.93
C THR A 427 -9.00 -21.36 -0.82
N ASP A 428 -8.07 -20.53 -1.30
CA ASP A 428 -6.69 -20.61 -0.87
C ASP A 428 -6.58 -20.09 0.56
N ALA A 429 -5.60 -20.58 1.28
CA ALA A 429 -5.29 -20.20 2.66
C ALA A 429 -3.79 -20.37 2.88
N TYR A 430 -3.32 -19.88 4.02
CA TYR A 430 -2.00 -20.23 4.54
C TYR A 430 -2.17 -21.14 5.76
N SER A 431 -1.24 -22.07 5.96
CA SER A 431 -1.32 -23.05 7.05
C SER A 431 -1.36 -22.41 8.46
N THR A 432 -0.81 -21.20 8.60
CA THR A 432 -0.80 -20.42 9.86
C THR A 432 -1.96 -19.44 9.99
N ASP A 433 -2.90 -19.40 9.02
CA ASP A 433 -4.03 -18.48 9.04
C ASP A 433 -4.98 -18.77 10.20
N SER A 434 -5.18 -17.79 11.06
CA SER A 434 -6.11 -17.86 12.20
C SER A 434 -7.56 -18.04 11.77
N GLU A 435 -7.88 -17.60 10.58
CA GLU A 435 -9.20 -17.65 9.95
C GLU A 435 -9.64 -19.09 9.66
N LEU A 436 -8.73 -20.04 9.47
CA LEU A 436 -9.05 -21.45 9.35
C LEU A 436 -9.86 -21.93 10.57
N LYS A 437 -9.39 -21.59 11.76
CA LYS A 437 -10.09 -21.92 13.03
C LYS A 437 -11.33 -21.06 13.22
N GLN A 438 -11.23 -19.76 12.94
CA GLN A 438 -12.31 -18.79 13.14
C GLN A 438 -13.56 -19.13 12.32
N TYR A 439 -13.39 -19.54 11.07
CA TYR A 439 -14.50 -19.85 10.15
C TYR A 439 -14.77 -21.35 10.00
N GLY A 440 -14.13 -22.19 10.81
CA GLY A 440 -14.33 -23.65 10.78
C GLY A 440 -13.94 -24.27 9.44
N LEU A 441 -12.89 -23.77 8.83
CA LEU A 441 -12.35 -24.30 7.57
C LEU A 441 -11.41 -25.46 7.85
N VAL A 442 -11.35 -26.39 6.89
CA VAL A 442 -10.44 -27.53 6.90
C VAL A 442 -9.53 -27.42 5.69
N PRO A 443 -8.21 -27.35 5.88
CA PRO A 443 -7.26 -27.50 4.79
C PRO A 443 -7.32 -28.94 4.26
N LEU A 444 -7.35 -29.08 2.93
CA LEU A 444 -7.27 -30.37 2.27
C LEU A 444 -5.83 -30.83 2.17
N GLU A 445 -5.60 -32.14 2.28
CA GLU A 445 -4.28 -32.74 2.13
C GLU A 445 -3.75 -32.55 0.70
N ASP A 446 -2.52 -32.05 0.59
CA ASP A 446 -1.80 -31.93 -0.69
C ASP A 446 -1.18 -33.29 -1.07
N ASP A 447 -2.02 -34.23 -1.50
CA ASP A 447 -1.67 -35.63 -1.78
C ASP A 447 -0.72 -35.83 -2.98
N LYS A 448 -0.49 -34.76 -3.79
CA LYS A 448 0.49 -34.76 -4.89
C LYS A 448 1.67 -33.84 -4.65
N GLN A 449 1.77 -33.24 -3.45
CA GLN A 449 2.87 -32.37 -3.06
C GLN A 449 3.11 -31.20 -4.02
N LEU A 450 2.04 -30.44 -4.33
CA LEU A 450 2.12 -29.24 -5.16
C LEU A 450 2.89 -28.11 -4.47
N PHE A 451 2.65 -27.95 -3.15
CA PHE A 451 3.19 -26.83 -2.40
C PHE A 451 4.61 -27.14 -1.90
N PRO A 452 5.62 -26.32 -2.27
CA PRO A 452 6.95 -26.47 -1.71
C PRO A 452 6.97 -26.06 -0.23
N PRO A 453 8.04 -26.37 0.52
CA PRO A 453 8.25 -25.84 1.86
C PRO A 453 8.33 -24.31 1.87
N TYR A 454 7.68 -23.68 2.86
CA TYR A 454 7.65 -22.22 3.04
C TYR A 454 8.15 -21.82 4.43
N GLN A 455 9.45 -21.99 4.67
CA GLN A 455 10.06 -21.50 5.91
C GLN A 455 10.36 -20.01 5.81
N GLY A 456 9.98 -19.26 6.85
CA GLY A 456 10.23 -17.83 6.93
C GLY A 456 11.64 -17.50 7.41
N ALA A 457 12.31 -16.54 6.77
CA ALA A 457 13.60 -16.01 7.20
C ALA A 457 13.77 -14.53 6.82
N PRO A 458 14.72 -13.80 7.43
CA PRO A 458 15.07 -12.46 7.01
C PRO A 458 15.72 -12.48 5.62
N LEU A 459 15.13 -11.73 4.66
CA LEU A 459 15.76 -11.41 3.38
C LEU A 459 16.23 -9.96 3.41
N MET A 460 17.50 -9.72 3.14
CA MET A 460 18.11 -8.41 3.26
C MET A 460 19.13 -8.11 2.16
N ARG A 461 19.45 -6.83 1.98
CA ARG A 461 20.52 -6.44 1.05
C ARG A 461 21.88 -6.91 1.58
N GLN A 462 22.72 -7.46 0.70
CA GLN A 462 24.08 -7.85 1.07
C GLN A 462 24.89 -6.66 1.58
N GLU A 463 24.73 -5.48 0.96
CA GLU A 463 25.40 -4.24 1.39
C GLU A 463 25.07 -3.87 2.84
N THR A 464 23.81 -4.04 3.25
CA THR A 464 23.38 -3.80 4.63
C THR A 464 24.03 -4.78 5.60
N LEU A 465 24.11 -6.05 5.21
CA LEU A 465 24.77 -7.08 6.01
C LEU A 465 26.28 -6.86 6.11
N ASP A 466 26.92 -6.42 5.03
CA ASP A 466 28.35 -6.09 5.01
C ASP A 466 28.68 -4.88 5.89
N ALA A 467 27.76 -3.88 5.92
CA ALA A 467 27.89 -2.70 6.77
C ALA A 467 27.62 -3.01 8.26
N HIS A 468 26.77 -3.99 8.54
CA HIS A 468 26.33 -4.39 9.88
C HIS A 468 26.35 -5.92 10.04
N PRO A 469 27.55 -6.54 10.07
CA PRO A 469 27.68 -8.02 10.13
C PRO A 469 27.08 -8.63 11.40
N GLU A 470 26.96 -7.86 12.48
CA GLU A 470 26.31 -8.26 13.72
C GLU A 470 24.82 -8.60 13.56
N LEU A 471 24.16 -8.07 12.52
CA LEU A 471 22.74 -8.34 12.25
C LEU A 471 22.50 -9.83 11.98
N LYS A 472 23.47 -10.53 11.38
CA LYS A 472 23.34 -11.96 11.13
C LYS A 472 23.13 -12.74 12.42
N GLU A 473 24.04 -12.61 13.37
CA GLU A 473 23.98 -13.34 14.65
C GLU A 473 22.73 -12.96 15.47
N ILE A 474 22.33 -11.68 15.39
CA ILE A 474 21.15 -11.16 16.10
C ILE A 474 19.85 -11.74 15.54
N LEU A 475 19.68 -11.72 14.23
CA LEU A 475 18.45 -12.17 13.57
C LEU A 475 18.34 -13.71 13.53
N GLU A 476 19.47 -14.40 13.38
CA GLU A 476 19.53 -15.87 13.41
C GLU A 476 19.23 -16.47 14.80
N GLN A 477 19.06 -15.65 15.86
CA GLN A 477 18.50 -16.14 17.13
C GLN A 477 17.06 -16.68 16.99
N LEU A 478 16.37 -16.31 15.94
CA LEU A 478 15.04 -16.88 15.60
C LEU A 478 15.14 -18.15 14.75
N SER A 479 16.32 -18.47 14.23
CA SER A 479 16.55 -19.68 13.43
C SER A 479 16.19 -20.95 14.20
N GLY A 480 15.45 -21.85 13.54
CA GLY A 480 14.97 -23.10 14.13
C GLY A 480 13.99 -22.93 15.30
N ARG A 481 13.54 -21.71 15.59
CA ARG A 481 12.52 -21.40 16.60
C ARG A 481 11.19 -21.06 15.92
N ILE A 482 10.19 -20.82 16.74
CA ILE A 482 8.80 -20.56 16.33
C ILE A 482 8.20 -21.77 15.61
N THR A 483 7.37 -22.53 16.28
CA THR A 483 6.62 -23.62 15.68
C THR A 483 5.39 -23.08 14.94
N GLU A 484 4.76 -23.92 14.10
CA GLU A 484 3.51 -23.56 13.41
C GLU A 484 2.40 -23.21 14.41
N GLU A 485 2.32 -23.96 15.52
CA GLU A 485 1.33 -23.74 16.58
C GLU A 485 1.56 -22.39 17.27
N GLU A 486 2.81 -22.05 17.58
CA GLU A 486 3.17 -20.77 18.19
C GLU A 486 2.86 -19.60 17.24
N MET A 487 3.21 -19.72 15.94
CA MET A 487 2.92 -18.67 14.97
C MET A 487 1.42 -18.50 14.76
N SER A 488 0.67 -19.60 14.62
CA SER A 488 -0.79 -19.57 14.49
C SER A 488 -1.46 -18.94 15.73
N ALA A 489 -0.95 -19.23 16.94
CA ALA A 489 -1.44 -18.61 18.17
C ALA A 489 -1.17 -17.10 18.21
N MET A 490 0.04 -16.67 17.82
CA MET A 490 0.40 -15.25 17.73
C MET A 490 -0.45 -14.53 16.69
N ASN A 491 -0.68 -15.14 15.52
CA ASN A 491 -1.57 -14.60 14.49
C ASN A 491 -3.00 -14.44 15.00
N TYR A 492 -3.51 -15.43 15.74
CA TYR A 492 -4.83 -15.38 16.37
C TYR A 492 -4.94 -14.22 17.37
N ASP A 493 -3.92 -14.03 18.20
CA ASP A 493 -3.87 -12.94 19.17
C ASP A 493 -3.96 -11.55 18.50
N VAL A 494 -3.21 -11.35 17.42
CA VAL A 494 -3.26 -10.07 16.69
C VAL A 494 -4.57 -9.92 15.92
N ARG A 495 -5.01 -10.95 15.20
CA ARG A 495 -6.14 -10.89 14.28
C ARG A 495 -7.49 -10.90 14.99
N VAL A 496 -7.68 -11.84 15.92
CA VAL A 496 -8.96 -12.10 16.59
C VAL A 496 -9.05 -11.36 17.93
N ASN A 497 -8.02 -11.48 18.78
CA ASN A 497 -7.97 -10.84 20.09
C ASN A 497 -7.59 -9.35 20.02
N LYS A 498 -7.27 -8.83 18.81
CA LYS A 498 -6.95 -7.42 18.54
C LYS A 498 -5.76 -6.88 19.37
N ARG A 499 -4.85 -7.78 19.77
CA ARG A 499 -3.60 -7.39 20.44
C ARG A 499 -2.67 -6.69 19.43
N LYS A 500 -1.82 -5.79 19.94
CA LYS A 500 -0.79 -5.16 19.09
C LYS A 500 0.28 -6.19 18.73
N ALA A 501 0.68 -6.26 17.46
CA ALA A 501 1.71 -7.16 16.99
C ALA A 501 3.03 -7.01 17.78
N ARG A 502 3.40 -5.77 18.13
CA ARG A 502 4.56 -5.48 18.97
C ARG A 502 4.49 -6.16 20.34
N ASP A 503 3.34 -6.10 21.02
CA ASP A 503 3.20 -6.66 22.36
C ASP A 503 3.31 -8.19 22.31
N VAL A 504 2.72 -8.82 21.30
CA VAL A 504 2.81 -10.26 21.03
C VAL A 504 4.27 -10.66 20.72
N ALA A 505 4.96 -9.90 19.88
CA ALA A 505 6.37 -10.12 19.56
C ALA A 505 7.27 -10.04 20.82
N ILE A 506 7.09 -9.00 21.64
CA ILE A 506 7.86 -8.83 22.90
C ILE A 506 7.59 -9.97 23.88
N GLU A 507 6.35 -10.40 24.01
CA GLU A 507 5.97 -11.51 24.90
C GLU A 507 6.65 -12.81 24.47
N TYR A 508 6.59 -13.15 23.17
CA TYR A 508 7.30 -14.31 22.64
C TYR A 508 8.80 -14.28 22.91
N LEU A 509 9.45 -13.15 22.60
CA LEU A 509 10.89 -12.99 22.79
C LEU A 509 11.30 -13.13 24.27
N LYS A 510 10.51 -12.58 25.20
CA LYS A 510 10.74 -12.73 26.65
C LYS A 510 10.55 -14.16 27.12
N ASN A 511 9.48 -14.82 26.71
CA ASN A 511 9.18 -16.20 27.13
C ASN A 511 10.25 -17.19 26.65
N ASN A 512 10.93 -16.87 25.56
CA ASN A 512 12.01 -17.67 24.99
C ASN A 512 13.41 -17.20 25.39
N GLY A 513 13.55 -16.21 26.29
CA GLY A 513 14.83 -15.73 26.80
C GLY A 513 15.72 -15.05 25.75
N LEU A 514 15.11 -14.42 24.73
CA LEU A 514 15.83 -13.74 23.65
C LEU A 514 16.09 -12.25 23.96
N ILE A 515 15.25 -11.69 24.86
CA ILE A 515 15.37 -10.32 25.37
C ILE A 515 15.07 -10.25 26.87
#